data_b471f4a6b1ef4d0cb711825af2f6856e
#
_entry.id   b471f4a6b1ef4d0cb711825af2f6856e
#
_cell.length_a   1.000
_cell.length_b   1.000
_cell.length_c   1.000
_cell.angle_alpha   90.00
_cell.angle_beta   90.00
_cell.angle_gamma   90.00
#
_symmetry.space_group_name_H-M   'P 1'
#
loop_
_entity.id
_entity.type
_entity.pdbx_description
1 polymer ?
#
loop_
_entity_poly.entity_id
_entity_poly.type
_entity_poly.pdbx_seq_one_letter_code
_entity_poly.pdbx_strand_id
1 'polypeptide(L)'
;GEPTKVQRGGRWTLQRLQEEVAPIEEFELGEDAQAASRPSADVDVLVEKQIESLDVAVLKGGGADVAEWAEENGFDLTPDTPEVLEFYSRRSPYFMAVRFDAERAEKDDLATGDGIPVHLTIPTDDPWVPLRILSTGKPADEVVNADVFLLTEREPLILTGDGVTTERSEPASESLLDDLRSDRGMEWVDEDLWLTYTRVDAEAGDLTYDLAVDASGGQPSRVDAGFELPPLTEGWSTTATVAVLGIAGLALLTATLVLRRPRAAAP
;
A
#
# COMPACT_ATOMS: atom_id res chain seq x y z
N GLY A 1 1.94 -4.01 9.42
CA GLY A 1 1.89 -5.00 10.49
C GLY A 1 2.49 -6.34 10.07
N GLU A 2 2.84 -7.19 11.04
CA GLU A 2 3.32 -8.54 10.77
C GLU A 2 2.17 -9.42 10.25
N PRO A 3 2.32 -10.12 9.11
CA PRO A 3 1.31 -11.05 8.63
C PRO A 3 1.12 -12.21 9.62
N THR A 4 -0.09 -12.36 10.14
CA THR A 4 -0.45 -13.44 11.08
C THR A 4 -0.91 -14.70 10.37
N LYS A 5 -1.33 -14.59 9.11
CA LYS A 5 -1.82 -15.69 8.30
C LYS A 5 -1.46 -15.48 6.83
N VAL A 6 -0.94 -16.51 6.20
CA VAL A 6 -0.68 -16.59 4.77
C VAL A 6 -1.33 -17.86 4.26
N GLN A 7 -2.27 -17.77 3.34
CA GLN A 7 -2.99 -18.93 2.81
C GLN A 7 -3.44 -18.69 1.38
N ARG A 8 -3.88 -19.76 0.72
CA ARG A 8 -4.54 -19.63 -0.56
C ARG A 8 -5.86 -18.88 -0.38
N GLY A 9 -6.10 -17.90 -1.24
CA GLY A 9 -7.39 -17.22 -1.35
C GLY A 9 -8.43 -18.02 -2.12
N GLY A 10 -9.64 -17.51 -2.16
CA GLY A 10 -10.72 -18.03 -2.97
C GLY A 10 -10.46 -17.79 -4.45
N ARG A 11 -10.96 -18.68 -5.31
CA ARG A 11 -10.67 -18.59 -6.75
C ARG A 11 -11.52 -17.56 -7.48
N TRP A 12 -12.72 -17.30 -6.98
CA TRP A 12 -13.69 -16.49 -7.68
C TRP A 12 -14.00 -15.15 -7.00
N THR A 13 -13.43 -14.88 -5.81
CA THR A 13 -13.61 -13.62 -5.09
C THR A 13 -13.31 -12.40 -5.98
N LEU A 14 -12.13 -12.37 -6.60
CA LEU A 14 -11.73 -11.24 -7.45
C LEU A 14 -12.58 -11.16 -8.72
N GLN A 15 -12.91 -12.29 -9.33
CA GLN A 15 -13.80 -12.34 -10.49
C GLN A 15 -15.17 -11.79 -10.12
N ARG A 16 -15.74 -12.21 -8.99
CA ARG A 16 -17.05 -11.73 -8.53
C ARG A 16 -17.06 -10.22 -8.26
N LEU A 17 -15.96 -9.70 -7.68
CA LEU A 17 -15.79 -8.27 -7.48
C LEU A 17 -15.68 -7.51 -8.80
N GLN A 18 -14.95 -8.06 -9.77
CA GLN A 18 -14.85 -7.48 -11.10
C GLN A 18 -16.20 -7.48 -11.82
N GLU A 19 -16.95 -8.57 -11.77
CA GLU A 19 -18.32 -8.66 -12.33
C GLU A 19 -19.27 -7.65 -11.69
N GLU A 20 -19.10 -7.34 -10.39
CA GLU A 20 -19.92 -6.35 -9.70
C GLU A 20 -19.68 -4.93 -10.22
N VAL A 21 -18.45 -4.58 -10.57
CA VAL A 21 -18.07 -3.22 -10.94
C VAL A 21 -17.93 -2.99 -12.44
N ALA A 22 -17.73 -4.06 -13.22
CA ALA A 22 -17.53 -3.96 -14.66
C ALA A 22 -18.84 -4.02 -15.44
N PRO A 23 -19.06 -3.16 -16.44
CA PRO A 23 -19.85 -3.51 -17.58
C PRO A 23 -19.05 -4.50 -18.44
N ILE A 24 -19.59 -5.68 -18.65
CA ILE A 24 -19.07 -6.85 -19.36
C ILE A 24 -18.10 -6.51 -20.51
N GLU A 25 -16.80 -6.68 -20.31
CA GLU A 25 -15.79 -6.81 -21.37
C GLU A 25 -14.67 -7.78 -20.94
N GLU A 26 -14.23 -8.64 -21.84
CA GLU A 26 -13.26 -9.73 -21.62
C GLU A 26 -11.83 -9.19 -21.58
N PHE A 27 -10.99 -9.70 -20.64
CA PHE A 27 -9.57 -9.36 -20.50
C PHE A 27 -8.64 -10.54 -20.81
N GLU A 28 -7.55 -10.26 -21.54
CA GLU A 28 -6.42 -11.17 -21.74
C GLU A 28 -5.23 -10.76 -20.87
N LEU A 29 -4.59 -11.73 -20.20
CA LEU A 29 -3.42 -11.53 -19.34
C LEU A 29 -2.15 -12.06 -19.99
N GLY A 30 -1.04 -11.34 -19.84
CA GLY A 30 0.27 -11.67 -20.39
C GLY A 30 1.24 -12.29 -19.36
N GLU A 31 2.22 -13.03 -19.86
CA GLU A 31 3.16 -13.88 -19.11
C GLU A 31 4.51 -13.22 -18.88
N ASP A 32 5.22 -13.59 -17.76
CA ASP A 32 6.60 -14.12 -17.81
C ASP A 32 7.15 -14.43 -16.40
N ALA A 33 7.83 -15.60 -16.24
CA ALA A 33 8.63 -15.93 -15.05
C ALA A 33 9.71 -16.98 -15.32
N GLN A 34 10.90 -16.84 -14.74
CA GLN A 34 11.96 -17.86 -14.70
C GLN A 34 12.59 -17.99 -13.32
N ALA A 35 13.08 -19.17 -12.97
CA ALA A 35 13.55 -19.57 -11.65
C ALA A 35 15.03 -19.97 -11.59
N ALA A 36 15.71 -19.73 -10.45
CA ALA A 36 16.98 -20.37 -10.07
C ALA A 36 17.30 -20.26 -8.55
N SER A 37 18.35 -20.95 -8.08
CA SER A 37 18.63 -21.58 -6.79
C SER A 37 19.44 -20.74 -5.77
N ARG A 38 19.42 -21.16 -4.48
CA ARG A 38 19.85 -20.56 -3.20
C ARG A 38 21.34 -20.30 -2.98
N PRO A 39 21.74 -19.29 -2.18
CA PRO A 39 22.03 -19.35 -0.74
C PRO A 39 21.72 -18.07 0.07
N SER A 40 22.16 -17.94 1.32
CA SER A 40 21.56 -17.24 2.45
C SER A 40 22.08 -15.82 2.77
N ALA A 41 21.20 -14.88 3.08
CA ALA A 41 21.45 -13.55 3.59
C ALA A 41 20.85 -13.34 5.01
N ASP A 42 21.19 -12.24 5.66
CA ASP A 42 20.84 -11.93 7.07
C ASP A 42 19.41 -11.33 7.20
N VAL A 43 18.44 -12.05 6.65
CA VAL A 43 17.01 -11.72 6.72
C VAL A 43 16.30 -12.77 7.56
N ASP A 44 15.44 -12.35 8.48
CA ASP A 44 14.57 -13.26 9.20
C ASP A 44 13.44 -13.75 8.27
N VAL A 45 13.50 -14.99 7.83
CA VAL A 45 12.43 -15.66 7.10
C VAL A 45 11.38 -16.14 8.11
N LEU A 46 10.26 -15.44 8.21
CA LEU A 46 9.21 -15.72 9.20
C LEU A 46 8.30 -16.87 8.76
N VAL A 47 8.02 -16.97 7.47
CA VAL A 47 7.14 -17.98 6.88
C VAL A 47 7.72 -18.39 5.53
N GLU A 48 7.81 -19.69 5.29
CA GLU A 48 7.95 -20.26 3.94
C GLU A 48 6.77 -21.18 3.68
N LYS A 49 6.07 -20.96 2.59
CA LYS A 49 4.88 -21.72 2.25
C LYS A 49 4.71 -21.91 0.75
N GLN A 50 4.37 -23.11 0.38
CA GLN A 50 3.92 -23.40 -0.97
C GLN A 50 2.39 -23.25 -1.05
N ILE A 51 1.94 -22.44 -2.02
CA ILE A 51 0.52 -22.25 -2.34
C ILE A 51 0.34 -22.59 -3.82
N GLU A 52 -0.12 -23.79 -4.11
CA GLU A 52 -0.18 -24.33 -5.47
C GLU A 52 1.19 -24.20 -6.18
N SER A 53 1.25 -23.47 -7.28
CA SER A 53 2.48 -23.21 -8.03
C SER A 53 3.27 -22.01 -7.53
N LEU A 54 2.89 -21.40 -6.38
CA LEU A 54 3.63 -20.31 -5.76
C LEU A 54 4.47 -20.80 -4.58
N ASP A 55 5.74 -20.41 -4.56
CA ASP A 55 6.57 -20.42 -3.36
C ASP A 55 6.48 -19.04 -2.73
N VAL A 56 5.95 -18.95 -1.51
CA VAL A 56 5.71 -17.70 -0.79
C VAL A 56 6.63 -17.65 0.42
N ALA A 57 7.41 -16.58 0.56
CA ALA A 57 8.20 -16.29 1.74
C ALA A 57 7.77 -14.95 2.37
N VAL A 58 7.59 -14.91 3.69
CA VAL A 58 7.44 -13.67 4.44
C VAL A 58 8.76 -13.37 5.12
N LEU A 59 9.28 -12.19 4.85
CA LEU A 59 10.60 -11.73 5.26
C LEU A 59 10.46 -10.55 6.22
N LYS A 60 11.42 -10.44 7.14
CA LYS A 60 11.55 -9.28 8.01
C LYS A 60 12.98 -8.78 7.94
N GLY A 61 13.16 -7.54 7.47
CA GLY A 61 14.48 -6.95 7.31
C GLY A 61 14.43 -5.52 6.80
N GLY A 62 15.60 -4.91 6.63
CA GLY A 62 15.81 -3.68 5.90
C GLY A 62 15.71 -3.88 4.39
N GLY A 63 15.55 -2.78 3.63
CA GLY A 63 15.43 -2.87 2.17
C GLY A 63 16.65 -3.51 1.50
N ALA A 64 17.86 -3.18 1.97
CA ALA A 64 19.11 -3.76 1.46
C ALA A 64 19.22 -5.26 1.77
N ASP A 65 18.88 -5.67 3.00
CA ASP A 65 18.95 -7.07 3.42
C ASP A 65 17.96 -7.92 2.63
N VAL A 66 16.75 -7.39 2.39
CA VAL A 66 15.71 -8.06 1.56
C VAL A 66 16.15 -8.16 0.10
N ALA A 67 16.82 -7.14 -0.45
CA ALA A 67 17.36 -7.19 -1.80
C ALA A 67 18.44 -8.28 -1.93
N GLU A 68 19.39 -8.34 -0.99
CA GLU A 68 20.43 -9.37 -0.96
C GLU A 68 19.82 -10.78 -0.86
N TRP A 69 18.86 -10.95 0.05
CA TRP A 69 18.14 -12.22 0.18
C TRP A 69 17.42 -12.60 -1.13
N ALA A 70 16.78 -11.64 -1.80
CA ALA A 70 16.06 -11.90 -3.05
C ALA A 70 17.01 -12.36 -4.16
N GLU A 71 18.15 -11.68 -4.34
CA GLU A 71 19.18 -12.09 -5.31
C GLU A 71 19.71 -13.50 -5.01
N GLU A 72 20.03 -13.80 -3.75
CA GLU A 72 20.49 -15.10 -3.31
C GLU A 72 19.45 -16.21 -3.49
N ASN A 73 18.17 -15.87 -3.45
CA ASN A 73 17.08 -16.81 -3.68
C ASN A 73 16.58 -16.83 -5.14
N GLY A 74 17.34 -16.22 -6.06
CA GLY A 74 17.12 -16.33 -7.51
C GLY A 74 15.99 -15.43 -8.01
N PHE A 75 15.75 -14.30 -7.36
CA PHE A 75 14.95 -13.23 -7.90
C PHE A 75 15.85 -12.31 -8.72
N ASP A 76 15.45 -12.04 -9.96
CA ASP A 76 16.13 -11.05 -10.80
C ASP A 76 15.66 -9.65 -10.39
N LEU A 77 16.52 -8.91 -9.69
CA LEU A 77 16.21 -7.54 -9.30
C LEU A 77 16.55 -6.55 -10.42
N THR A 78 15.63 -5.67 -10.70
CA THR A 78 15.87 -4.54 -11.60
C THR A 78 16.66 -3.42 -10.89
N PRO A 79 17.35 -2.51 -11.62
CA PRO A 79 18.21 -1.51 -11.01
C PRO A 79 17.52 -0.56 -10.03
N ASP A 80 16.21 -0.38 -10.13
CA ASP A 80 15.37 0.46 -9.27
C ASP A 80 14.79 -0.30 -8.05
N THR A 81 14.80 -1.65 -8.08
CA THR A 81 14.26 -2.46 -6.99
C THR A 81 14.85 -2.13 -5.61
N PRO A 82 16.17 -1.98 -5.41
CA PRO A 82 16.73 -1.66 -4.10
C PRO A 82 16.21 -0.34 -3.52
N GLU A 83 16.01 0.69 -4.35
CA GLU A 83 15.43 1.96 -3.90
C GLU A 83 13.98 1.78 -3.43
N VAL A 84 13.19 0.99 -4.16
CA VAL A 84 11.79 0.72 -3.82
C VAL A 84 11.70 -0.11 -2.53
N LEU A 85 12.54 -1.11 -2.36
CA LEU A 85 12.60 -1.90 -1.11
C LEU A 85 13.00 -1.03 0.09
N GLU A 86 13.98 -0.13 -0.08
CA GLU A 86 14.38 0.81 0.96
C GLU A 86 13.24 1.80 1.30
N PHE A 87 12.51 2.27 0.30
CA PHE A 87 11.33 3.11 0.51
C PHE A 87 10.28 2.42 1.37
N TYR A 88 10.00 1.14 1.14
CA TYR A 88 9.05 0.37 1.93
C TYR A 88 9.57 0.01 3.33
N SER A 89 10.84 -0.33 3.46
CA SER A 89 11.45 -0.72 4.75
C SER A 89 11.33 0.36 5.82
N ARG A 90 11.29 1.65 5.42
CA ARG A 90 11.09 2.78 6.35
C ARG A 90 9.70 2.82 6.98
N ARG A 91 8.72 2.12 6.40
CA ARG A 91 7.32 2.08 6.86
C ARG A 91 6.93 0.74 7.45
N SER A 92 7.48 -0.32 6.92
CA SER A 92 7.23 -1.68 7.39
C SER A 92 8.46 -2.54 7.15
N PRO A 93 8.96 -3.28 8.16
CA PRO A 93 10.05 -4.22 7.97
C PRO A 93 9.60 -5.55 7.35
N TYR A 94 8.32 -5.70 7.02
CA TYR A 94 7.75 -6.95 6.53
C TYR A 94 7.57 -6.91 5.02
N PHE A 95 8.07 -7.95 4.35
CA PHE A 95 7.98 -8.14 2.91
C PHE A 95 7.44 -9.53 2.60
N MET A 96 6.78 -9.66 1.47
CA MET A 96 6.40 -10.95 0.94
C MET A 96 7.06 -11.13 -0.44
N ALA A 97 7.88 -12.17 -0.55
CA ALA A 97 8.44 -12.61 -1.81
C ALA A 97 7.61 -13.79 -2.35
N VAL A 98 7.31 -13.74 -3.63
CA VAL A 98 6.51 -14.78 -4.30
C VAL A 98 7.23 -15.20 -5.57
N ARG A 99 7.42 -16.50 -5.73
CA ARG A 99 7.99 -17.10 -6.93
C ARG A 99 7.01 -18.08 -7.55
N PHE A 100 6.77 -17.93 -8.84
CA PHE A 100 5.96 -18.85 -9.62
C PHE A 100 6.79 -20.05 -10.10
N ASP A 101 6.27 -21.25 -9.97
CA ASP A 101 6.87 -22.49 -10.46
C ASP A 101 6.07 -23.03 -11.65
N ALA A 102 6.58 -22.77 -12.86
CA ALA A 102 5.93 -23.15 -14.11
C ALA A 102 5.77 -24.67 -14.27
N GLU A 103 6.74 -25.47 -13.77
CA GLU A 103 6.64 -26.94 -13.87
C GLU A 103 5.51 -27.50 -12.98
N ARG A 104 5.26 -26.86 -11.83
CA ARG A 104 4.12 -27.22 -10.99
C ARG A 104 2.81 -26.75 -11.59
N ALA A 105 2.79 -25.56 -12.18
CA ALA A 105 1.59 -25.03 -12.84
C ALA A 105 1.12 -25.98 -13.96
N GLU A 106 2.03 -26.48 -14.79
CA GLU A 106 1.70 -27.47 -15.81
C GLU A 106 1.14 -28.78 -15.22
N LYS A 107 1.69 -29.24 -14.10
CA LYS A 107 1.22 -30.47 -13.42
C LYS A 107 -0.15 -30.29 -12.78
N ASP A 108 -0.46 -29.08 -12.34
CA ASP A 108 -1.71 -28.72 -11.69
C ASP A 108 -2.80 -28.31 -12.71
N ASP A 109 -2.49 -28.42 -14.02
CA ASP A 109 -3.39 -28.07 -15.13
C ASP A 109 -3.91 -26.63 -15.04
N LEU A 110 -3.06 -25.73 -14.55
CA LEU A 110 -3.34 -24.30 -14.51
C LEU A 110 -3.18 -23.74 -15.93
N ALA A 111 -4.25 -23.11 -16.43
CA ALA A 111 -4.21 -22.47 -17.73
C ALA A 111 -3.36 -21.19 -17.66
N THR A 112 -2.75 -20.82 -18.79
CA THR A 112 -2.10 -19.53 -18.96
C THR A 112 -3.07 -18.40 -18.63
N GLY A 113 -2.69 -17.52 -17.69
CA GLY A 113 -3.54 -16.44 -17.20
C GLY A 113 -4.37 -16.78 -15.97
N ASP A 114 -4.39 -18.01 -15.48
CA ASP A 114 -5.03 -18.37 -14.22
C ASP A 114 -4.22 -17.79 -13.04
N GLY A 115 -4.70 -16.75 -12.42
CA GLY A 115 -4.12 -16.19 -11.20
C GLY A 115 -4.30 -17.12 -10.00
N ILE A 116 -3.27 -17.24 -9.16
CA ILE A 116 -3.34 -17.93 -7.88
C ILE A 116 -3.54 -16.89 -6.78
N PRO A 117 -4.76 -16.76 -6.21
CA PRO A 117 -5.01 -15.78 -5.17
C PRO A 117 -4.31 -16.15 -3.87
N VAL A 118 -3.62 -15.17 -3.28
CA VAL A 118 -3.00 -15.27 -1.97
C VAL A 118 -3.80 -14.43 -0.98
N HIS A 119 -4.21 -15.04 0.13
CA HIS A 119 -4.89 -14.36 1.23
C HIS A 119 -3.91 -14.11 2.38
N LEU A 120 -3.77 -12.84 2.75
CA LEU A 120 -2.98 -12.39 3.89
C LEU A 120 -3.88 -11.82 4.98
N THR A 121 -3.60 -12.15 6.24
CA THR A 121 -4.19 -11.46 7.39
C THR A 121 -3.10 -10.63 8.06
N ILE A 122 -3.24 -9.31 8.03
CA ILE A 122 -2.27 -8.35 8.55
C ILE A 122 -2.98 -7.42 9.54
N PRO A 123 -2.73 -7.55 10.85
CA PRO A 123 -3.25 -6.60 11.83
C PRO A 123 -2.61 -5.22 11.61
N THR A 124 -3.43 -4.21 11.38
CA THR A 124 -2.98 -2.82 11.22
C THR A 124 -4.11 -1.86 11.56
N ASP A 125 -3.77 -0.73 12.17
CA ASP A 125 -4.72 0.38 12.40
C ASP A 125 -4.77 1.33 11.19
N ASP A 126 -3.68 1.36 10.41
CA ASP A 126 -3.52 2.20 9.21
C ASP A 126 -3.33 1.30 7.98
N PRO A 127 -4.41 0.86 7.32
CA PRO A 127 -4.30 0.04 6.11
C PRO A 127 -3.84 0.87 4.91
N TRP A 128 -3.00 0.26 4.07
CA TRP A 128 -2.53 0.84 2.83
C TRP A 128 -2.21 -0.23 1.80
N VAL A 129 -2.30 0.14 0.51
CA VAL A 129 -2.00 -0.72 -0.63
C VAL A 129 -0.73 -0.22 -1.31
N PRO A 130 0.31 -1.05 -1.45
CA PRO A 130 1.56 -0.68 -2.10
C PRO A 130 1.35 -0.57 -3.61
N LEU A 131 1.34 0.65 -4.15
CA LEU A 131 1.21 0.92 -5.59
C LEU A 131 2.56 1.17 -6.26
N ARG A 132 3.49 1.82 -5.55
CA ARG A 132 4.82 2.13 -6.10
C ARG A 132 5.57 0.87 -6.55
N ILE A 133 5.36 -0.28 -5.89
CA ILE A 133 5.99 -1.54 -6.29
C ILE A 133 5.59 -1.97 -7.71
N LEU A 134 4.44 -1.56 -8.20
CA LEU A 134 3.94 -1.90 -9.53
C LEU A 134 4.74 -1.24 -10.66
N SER A 135 5.51 -0.18 -10.36
CA SER A 135 6.37 0.50 -11.31
C SER A 135 7.75 -0.15 -11.48
N THR A 136 8.11 -1.06 -10.56
CA THR A 136 9.46 -1.63 -10.49
C THR A 136 9.80 -2.39 -11.77
N GLY A 137 10.93 -2.06 -12.37
CA GLY A 137 11.43 -2.67 -13.60
C GLY A 137 10.75 -2.23 -14.89
N LYS A 138 9.83 -1.26 -14.82
CA LYS A 138 9.10 -0.75 -15.96
C LYS A 138 9.70 0.54 -16.51
N PRO A 139 9.64 0.77 -17.84
CA PRO A 139 9.87 2.09 -18.42
C PRO A 139 8.93 3.14 -17.82
N ALA A 140 9.40 4.38 -17.63
CA ALA A 140 8.64 5.43 -16.98
C ALA A 140 7.31 5.78 -17.69
N ASP A 141 7.23 5.55 -19.00
CA ASP A 141 6.08 5.79 -19.87
C ASP A 141 5.20 4.54 -20.09
N GLU A 142 5.54 3.42 -19.43
CA GLU A 142 4.69 2.22 -19.47
C GLU A 142 3.47 2.40 -18.57
N VAL A 143 2.29 2.15 -19.14
CA VAL A 143 1.03 2.25 -18.39
C VAL A 143 0.86 1.05 -17.47
N VAL A 144 0.60 1.32 -16.21
CA VAL A 144 0.28 0.33 -15.17
C VAL A 144 -1.22 0.38 -14.89
N ASN A 145 -1.88 -0.76 -15.05
CA ASN A 145 -3.28 -0.95 -14.72
C ASN A 145 -3.42 -1.90 -13.54
N ALA A 146 -4.23 -1.50 -12.55
CA ALA A 146 -4.59 -2.38 -11.44
C ALA A 146 -5.95 -2.00 -10.87
N ASP A 147 -6.65 -3.00 -10.33
CA ASP A 147 -7.93 -2.83 -9.65
C ASP A 147 -7.75 -3.04 -8.15
N VAL A 148 -8.25 -2.10 -7.35
CA VAL A 148 -8.24 -2.19 -5.89
C VAL A 148 -9.67 -2.17 -5.38
N PHE A 149 -10.06 -3.23 -4.68
CA PHE A 149 -11.36 -3.35 -4.02
C PHE A 149 -11.19 -3.26 -2.52
N LEU A 150 -11.95 -2.38 -1.89
CA LEU A 150 -11.99 -2.22 -0.45
C LEU A 150 -13.36 -2.63 0.06
N LEU A 151 -13.41 -3.50 1.05
CA LEU A 151 -14.60 -3.83 1.84
C LEU A 151 -14.36 -3.34 3.26
N THR A 152 -15.15 -2.37 3.69
CA THR A 152 -14.96 -1.67 4.97
C THR A 152 -16.28 -1.53 5.70
N GLU A 153 -16.27 -1.33 7.02
CA GLU A 153 -17.50 -1.17 7.83
C GLU A 153 -18.31 0.10 7.46
N ARG A 154 -17.66 1.09 6.86
CA ARG A 154 -18.25 2.35 6.42
C ARG A 154 -17.48 2.91 5.24
N GLU A 155 -18.01 3.95 4.61
CA GLU A 155 -17.31 4.70 3.56
C GLU A 155 -15.92 5.11 4.03
N PRO A 156 -14.84 4.62 3.36
CA PRO A 156 -13.48 4.97 3.73
C PRO A 156 -13.07 6.34 3.18
N LEU A 157 -12.19 7.03 3.91
CA LEU A 157 -11.39 8.09 3.32
C LEU A 157 -10.15 7.50 2.68
N ILE A 158 -9.84 7.91 1.46
CA ILE A 158 -8.71 7.44 0.67
C ILE A 158 -7.76 8.60 0.42
N LEU A 159 -6.48 8.37 0.61
CA LEU A 159 -5.40 9.28 0.21
C LEU A 159 -4.50 8.55 -0.80
N THR A 160 -4.40 9.11 -1.98
CA THR A 160 -3.60 8.58 -3.09
C THR A 160 -3.11 9.71 -3.98
N GLY A 161 -2.30 9.42 -5.00
CA GLY A 161 -1.81 10.39 -5.96
C GLY A 161 -2.55 10.36 -7.30
N ASP A 162 -1.93 10.93 -8.32
CA ASP A 162 -2.48 10.97 -9.68
C ASP A 162 -2.54 9.56 -10.30
N GLY A 163 -3.44 9.36 -11.28
CA GLY A 163 -3.62 8.07 -11.95
C GLY A 163 -4.40 7.01 -11.15
N VAL A 164 -4.93 7.39 -9.97
CA VAL A 164 -5.81 6.52 -9.19
C VAL A 164 -7.17 7.18 -9.05
N THR A 165 -8.20 6.51 -9.53
CA THR A 165 -9.57 7.04 -9.56
C THR A 165 -10.50 6.12 -8.80
N THR A 166 -11.29 6.70 -7.89
CA THR A 166 -12.41 5.96 -7.27
C THR A 166 -13.58 5.94 -8.25
N GLU A 167 -13.85 4.78 -8.80
CA GLU A 167 -14.91 4.55 -9.78
C GLU A 167 -16.25 4.27 -9.10
N ARG A 168 -16.22 3.66 -7.92
CA ARG A 168 -17.42 3.28 -7.17
C ARG A 168 -17.17 3.36 -5.68
N SER A 169 -18.11 3.91 -4.91
CA SER A 169 -18.08 3.95 -3.45
C SER A 169 -19.52 3.96 -2.93
N GLU A 170 -20.00 2.83 -2.41
CA GLU A 170 -21.39 2.65 -2.01
C GLU A 170 -21.55 1.47 -1.03
N PRO A 171 -22.68 1.36 -0.32
CA PRO A 171 -23.00 0.14 0.43
C PRO A 171 -22.98 -1.07 -0.49
N ALA A 172 -22.27 -2.12 -0.10
CA ALA A 172 -22.23 -3.36 -0.87
C ALA A 172 -23.61 -4.04 -0.87
N SER A 173 -23.98 -4.68 -1.99
CA SER A 173 -25.23 -5.42 -2.05
C SER A 173 -25.18 -6.68 -1.20
N GLU A 174 -26.32 -7.06 -0.58
CA GLU A 174 -26.46 -8.30 0.18
C GLU A 174 -26.03 -9.51 -0.64
N SER A 175 -26.42 -9.54 -1.93
CA SER A 175 -26.06 -10.61 -2.86
C SER A 175 -24.54 -10.72 -3.06
N LEU A 176 -23.83 -9.59 -3.21
CA LEU A 176 -22.39 -9.59 -3.33
C LEU A 176 -21.73 -10.15 -2.06
N LEU A 177 -22.14 -9.65 -0.89
CA LEU A 177 -21.54 -10.07 0.39
C LEU A 177 -21.78 -11.54 0.69
N ASP A 178 -22.97 -12.07 0.37
CA ASP A 178 -23.28 -13.50 0.49
C ASP A 178 -22.41 -14.34 -0.45
N ASP A 179 -22.30 -13.92 -1.69
CA ASP A 179 -21.46 -14.56 -2.68
C ASP A 179 -20.01 -14.61 -2.20
N LEU A 180 -19.44 -13.49 -1.82
CA LEU A 180 -18.04 -13.40 -1.34
C LEU A 180 -17.83 -14.30 -0.12
N ARG A 181 -18.74 -14.27 0.86
CA ARG A 181 -18.65 -15.05 2.10
C ARG A 181 -18.61 -16.56 1.83
N SER A 182 -19.21 -16.99 0.73
CA SER A 182 -19.22 -18.41 0.34
C SER A 182 -17.89 -18.88 -0.24
N ASP A 183 -17.00 -17.97 -0.66
CA ASP A 183 -15.70 -18.34 -1.18
C ASP A 183 -14.68 -18.63 -0.07
N ARG A 184 -13.69 -19.43 -0.39
CA ARG A 184 -12.69 -19.92 0.55
C ARG A 184 -11.87 -18.78 1.16
N GLY A 185 -11.87 -18.72 2.50
CA GLY A 185 -11.08 -17.73 3.23
C GLY A 185 -11.75 -16.37 3.33
N MET A 186 -12.99 -16.24 2.85
CA MET A 186 -13.79 -15.03 2.91
C MET A 186 -14.88 -15.06 3.97
N GLU A 187 -14.84 -16.03 4.89
CA GLU A 187 -15.79 -16.20 5.98
C GLU A 187 -15.82 -15.00 6.96
N TRP A 188 -14.86 -14.11 6.85
CA TRP A 188 -14.77 -12.86 7.62
C TRP A 188 -15.65 -11.74 7.07
N VAL A 189 -16.19 -11.87 5.86
CA VAL A 189 -17.03 -10.83 5.22
C VAL A 189 -18.33 -10.70 5.99
N ASP A 190 -18.57 -9.54 6.57
CA ASP A 190 -19.80 -9.23 7.31
C ASP A 190 -20.99 -8.99 6.38
N GLU A 191 -22.19 -8.94 6.97
CA GLU A 191 -23.46 -8.77 6.23
C GLU A 191 -23.71 -7.33 5.79
N ASP A 192 -22.96 -6.36 6.37
CA ASP A 192 -23.13 -4.93 6.11
C ASP A 192 -21.76 -4.27 5.97
N LEU A 193 -21.30 -4.17 4.72
CA LEU A 193 -20.02 -3.55 4.37
C LEU A 193 -20.20 -2.51 3.27
N TRP A 194 -19.26 -1.59 3.19
CA TRP A 194 -19.11 -0.61 2.14
C TRP A 194 -18.13 -1.13 1.10
N LEU A 195 -18.51 -1.10 -0.17
CA LEU A 195 -17.66 -1.42 -1.30
C LEU A 195 -17.08 -0.14 -1.88
N THR A 196 -15.76 -0.08 -1.97
CA THR A 196 -15.08 0.94 -2.76
C THR A 196 -14.22 0.27 -3.81
N TYR A 197 -14.41 0.66 -5.06
CA TYR A 197 -13.60 0.24 -6.20
C TYR A 197 -12.77 1.41 -6.69
N THR A 198 -11.48 1.18 -6.75
CA THR A 198 -10.50 2.18 -7.19
C THR A 198 -9.65 1.56 -8.31
N ARG A 199 -9.59 2.26 -9.44
CA ARG A 199 -8.77 1.88 -10.58
C ARG A 199 -7.45 2.65 -10.55
N VAL A 200 -6.37 1.94 -10.77
CA VAL A 200 -5.05 2.49 -11.08
C VAL A 200 -4.90 2.47 -12.59
N ASP A 201 -4.64 3.62 -13.18
CA ASP A 201 -4.32 3.82 -14.60
C ASP A 201 -3.30 4.98 -14.66
N ALA A 202 -2.02 4.62 -14.56
CA ALA A 202 -0.94 5.58 -14.41
C ALA A 202 0.30 5.15 -15.18
N GLU A 203 1.11 6.11 -15.65
CA GLU A 203 2.45 5.81 -16.12
C GLU A 203 3.31 5.34 -14.93
N ALA A 204 4.20 4.36 -15.15
CA ALA A 204 5.04 3.81 -14.10
C ALA A 204 5.89 4.87 -13.40
N GLY A 205 6.34 5.89 -14.14
CA GLY A 205 7.10 7.02 -13.60
C GLY A 205 6.31 7.91 -12.62
N ASP A 206 4.98 7.89 -12.69
CA ASP A 206 4.09 8.69 -11.82
C ASP A 206 3.70 7.93 -10.54
N LEU A 207 3.88 6.60 -10.52
CA LEU A 207 3.59 5.77 -9.34
C LEU A 207 4.67 5.92 -8.24
N THR A 208 4.75 7.09 -7.65
CA THR A 208 5.70 7.42 -6.57
C THR A 208 5.08 7.34 -5.17
N TYR A 209 3.83 6.95 -5.07
CA TYR A 209 2.99 6.92 -3.87
C TYR A 209 2.25 5.58 -3.74
N ASP A 210 1.59 5.41 -2.62
CA ASP A 210 0.71 4.29 -2.31
C ASP A 210 -0.71 4.78 -2.01
N LEU A 211 -1.64 3.85 -1.84
CA LEU A 211 -3.01 4.17 -1.46
C LEU A 211 -3.18 3.91 0.03
N ALA A 212 -3.32 4.96 0.83
CA ALA A 212 -3.65 4.85 2.25
C ALA A 212 -5.16 4.99 2.47
N VAL A 213 -5.69 4.24 3.43
CA VAL A 213 -7.11 4.12 3.70
C VAL A 213 -7.40 4.39 5.17
N ASP A 214 -8.45 5.13 5.49
CA ASP A 214 -9.01 5.21 6.82
C ASP A 214 -10.52 4.91 6.78
N ALA A 215 -10.94 3.87 7.47
CA ALA A 215 -12.34 3.48 7.63
C ALA A 215 -12.84 3.70 9.07
N SER A 216 -12.03 4.29 9.95
CA SER A 216 -12.38 4.57 11.35
C SER A 216 -13.13 5.90 11.54
N GLY A 217 -13.07 6.78 10.55
CA GLY A 217 -13.57 8.15 10.57
C GLY A 217 -12.50 9.19 10.93
N GLY A 218 -11.22 8.79 10.87
CA GLY A 218 -10.04 9.65 10.99
C GLY A 218 -9.59 10.24 9.65
N GLN A 219 -8.29 10.27 9.44
CA GLN A 219 -7.67 10.69 8.18
C GLN A 219 -6.62 9.66 7.76
N PRO A 220 -6.54 9.30 6.48
CA PRO A 220 -5.50 8.40 6.00
C PRO A 220 -4.10 8.95 6.28
N SER A 221 -3.18 8.07 6.65
CA SER A 221 -1.81 8.43 6.96
C SER A 221 -1.07 8.88 5.70
N ARG A 222 -0.51 10.11 5.73
CA ARG A 222 0.34 10.62 4.64
C ARG A 222 1.65 9.85 4.52
N VAL A 223 2.16 9.30 5.63
CA VAL A 223 3.36 8.48 5.65
C VAL A 223 3.06 7.15 4.94
N ASP A 224 1.91 6.53 5.23
CA ASP A 224 1.53 5.25 4.64
C ASP A 224 1.11 5.41 3.16
N ALA A 225 0.62 6.58 2.77
CA ALA A 225 0.43 6.93 1.36
C ALA A 225 1.75 7.17 0.60
N GLY A 226 2.90 7.18 1.27
CA GLY A 226 4.20 7.38 0.63
C GLY A 226 4.51 8.83 0.26
N PHE A 227 3.66 9.78 0.62
CA PHE A 227 4.01 11.19 0.48
C PHE A 227 5.13 11.49 1.46
N GLU A 228 6.31 11.82 0.96
CA GLU A 228 7.39 12.32 1.80
C GLU A 228 6.88 13.57 2.51
N LEU A 229 6.83 13.51 3.83
CA LEU A 229 6.77 14.74 4.61
C LEU A 229 7.99 15.57 4.19
N PRO A 230 7.83 16.84 3.84
CA PRO A 230 8.98 17.68 3.55
C PRO A 230 9.96 17.47 4.70
N PRO A 231 11.26 17.25 4.42
CA PRO A 231 12.22 17.03 5.48
C PRO A 231 11.98 18.14 6.50
N LEU A 232 11.78 17.78 7.76
CA LEU A 232 11.78 18.75 8.84
C LEU A 232 13.07 19.50 8.58
N THR A 233 12.95 20.71 8.02
CA THR A 233 14.11 21.46 7.59
C THR A 233 15.06 21.43 8.77
N GLU A 234 16.25 20.86 8.62
CA GLU A 234 17.35 21.01 9.56
C GLU A 234 17.68 22.49 9.62
N GLY A 235 16.82 23.28 10.18
CA GLY A 235 16.85 24.72 10.12
C GLY A 235 15.99 25.39 11.17
N TRP A 236 15.17 24.64 11.86
CA TRP A 236 14.64 25.11 13.13
C TRP A 236 15.67 24.75 14.23
N SER A 237 16.89 25.31 14.07
CA SER A 237 17.80 25.35 15.20
C SER A 237 17.04 25.97 16.36
N THR A 238 17.26 25.48 17.57
CA THR A 238 16.69 26.04 18.82
C THR A 238 16.84 27.56 18.88
N THR A 239 17.84 28.13 18.20
CA THR A 239 18.06 29.56 18.02
C THR A 239 16.99 30.26 17.15
N ALA A 240 16.51 29.61 16.08
CA ALA A 240 15.45 30.20 15.24
C ALA A 240 14.09 30.16 15.94
N THR A 241 13.78 29.09 16.68
CA THR A 241 12.56 29.00 17.50
C THR A 241 12.55 30.05 18.60
N VAL A 242 13.68 30.29 19.28
CA VAL A 242 13.83 31.33 20.30
C VAL A 242 13.72 32.72 19.66
N ALA A 243 14.26 32.95 18.45
CA ALA A 243 14.13 34.24 17.75
C ALA A 243 12.68 34.56 17.36
N VAL A 244 11.92 33.57 16.85
CA VAL A 244 10.49 33.74 16.49
C VAL A 244 9.64 34.00 17.74
N LEU A 245 9.87 33.26 18.83
CA LEU A 245 9.18 33.51 20.10
C LEU A 245 9.60 34.82 20.73
N GLY A 246 10.86 35.23 20.58
CA GLY A 246 11.37 36.52 21.03
C GLY A 246 10.73 37.69 20.29
N ILE A 247 10.58 37.62 18.95
CA ILE A 247 9.91 38.68 18.17
C ILE A 247 8.42 38.76 18.49
N ALA A 248 7.73 37.63 18.65
CA ALA A 248 6.33 37.62 19.05
C ALA A 248 6.12 38.16 20.48
N GLY A 249 7.02 37.83 21.39
CA GLY A 249 7.00 38.38 22.78
C GLY A 249 7.27 39.89 22.81
N LEU A 250 8.18 40.40 21.99
CA LEU A 250 8.49 41.82 21.88
C LEU A 250 7.32 42.62 21.26
N ALA A 251 6.66 42.04 20.23
CA ALA A 251 5.49 42.65 19.61
C ALA A 251 4.30 42.72 20.59
N LEU A 252 4.09 41.76 21.45
CA LEU A 252 3.07 41.74 22.49
C LEU A 252 3.40 42.77 23.60
N LEU A 253 4.66 42.94 23.99
CA LEU A 253 5.10 43.94 24.97
C LEU A 253 4.95 45.37 24.43
N THR A 254 5.24 45.61 23.15
CA THR A 254 5.03 46.93 22.54
C THR A 254 3.55 47.26 22.38
N ALA A 255 2.70 46.30 22.05
CA ALA A 255 1.25 46.49 21.96
C ALA A 255 0.63 46.81 23.33
N THR A 256 1.08 46.19 24.43
CA THR A 256 0.62 46.49 25.78
C THR A 256 1.11 47.86 26.29
N LEU A 257 2.27 48.34 25.87
CA LEU A 257 2.77 49.67 26.21
C LEU A 257 2.01 50.79 25.49
N VAL A 258 1.56 50.60 24.27
CA VAL A 258 0.76 51.56 23.50
C VAL A 258 -0.66 51.69 24.05
N LEU A 259 -1.24 50.63 24.60
CA LEU A 259 -2.57 50.64 25.19
C LEU A 259 -2.63 51.26 26.61
N ARG A 260 -1.48 51.53 27.27
CA ARG A 260 -1.37 52.12 28.61
C ARG A 260 -0.98 53.61 28.64
N ARG A 261 -1.18 54.38 27.56
CA ARG A 261 -1.04 55.83 27.65
C ARG A 261 -2.20 56.42 28.47
N PRO A 262 -1.92 57.08 29.61
CA PRO A 262 -2.99 57.70 30.40
C PRO A 262 -3.57 58.87 29.60
N ARG A 263 -4.90 58.93 29.53
CA ARG A 263 -5.61 60.14 29.09
C ARG A 263 -5.20 61.31 29.95
N ALA A 264 -4.48 62.26 29.37
CA ALA A 264 -4.26 63.56 29.99
C ALA A 264 -5.64 64.24 30.17
N ALA A 265 -6.00 64.60 31.43
CA ALA A 265 -7.15 65.43 31.71
C ALA A 265 -6.92 66.82 31.06
N ALA A 266 -7.88 67.23 30.22
CA ALA A 266 -7.93 68.60 29.73
C ALA A 266 -8.61 69.53 30.82
N PRO A 267 -8.24 70.82 30.83
CA PRO A 267 -8.66 71.78 31.91
C PRO A 267 -10.12 72.12 31.86
#